data_5921c9c390ea12821935c9599971b11b
#
_entry.id   5921c9c390ea12821935c9599971b11b
#
_cell.length_a   1.000
_cell.length_b   1.000
_cell.length_c   1.000
_cell.angle_alpha   90.00
_cell.angle_beta   90.00
_cell.angle_gamma   90.00
#
_symmetry.space_group_name_H-M   'P 1'
#
loop_
_entity.id
_entity.type
_entity.pdbx_description
1 polymer ?
#
loop_
_entity_poly.entity_id
_entity_poly.type
_entity_poly.pdbx_seq_one_letter_code
_entity_poly.pdbx_strand_id
1 'polypeptide(L)'
;IRDYILIFAGMPLIIGSILITYHFMSRPLWYLDEVILASEKLASPVKEQIILPGDMKNIQDRMNLVRETALRNANLAKEAEQRKNDLIIYLAHDLKTPLTSVIGYLTLLRDERQISEELQEKYLSISLEKAERLEELVNEFFEITRFNLSNITLQYSRTNLTRLFEQLVFEFRPMLLEKGLECKLEAAPGLMLKCDVDKIQRVFDNLLRNAVFYSFEDSVINIQVLQDEKEVSIKFINQGDTIPPEKLGRIFEQFYRLDTSRGSQSGGAGLGLAIAKEIVELHNGTITATSADEVIEFNIKLPVL
;
A
#
# COMPACT_ATOMS: atom_id res chain seq x y z
N ILE A 1 -68.64 -51.71 -32.36
CA ILE A 1 -67.53 -51.71 -33.32
C ILE A 1 -66.95 -50.28 -33.43
N ARG A 2 -67.72 -49.22 -33.53
CA ARG A 2 -67.32 -47.82 -33.71
C ARG A 2 -66.53 -47.33 -32.52
N ASP A 3 -66.86 -47.71 -31.29
CA ASP A 3 -66.15 -47.26 -30.05
C ASP A 3 -64.81 -47.97 -29.86
N TYR A 4 -64.64 -49.21 -30.31
CA TYR A 4 -63.42 -49.93 -30.35
C TYR A 4 -62.34 -49.30 -31.32
N ILE A 5 -62.86 -48.81 -32.48
CA ILE A 5 -62.05 -48.16 -33.49
C ILE A 5 -61.48 -46.80 -32.94
N LEU A 6 -62.33 -46.05 -32.22
CA LEU A 6 -61.90 -44.79 -31.60
C LEU A 6 -60.88 -45.00 -30.50
N ILE A 7 -61.02 -46.03 -29.68
CA ILE A 7 -60.03 -46.37 -28.64
C ILE A 7 -58.72 -46.86 -29.27
N PHE A 8 -58.77 -47.69 -30.31
CA PHE A 8 -57.58 -48.23 -30.97
C PHE A 8 -56.79 -47.15 -31.76
N ALA A 9 -57.48 -46.12 -32.31
CA ALA A 9 -56.85 -45.01 -33.01
C ALA A 9 -56.38 -43.89 -32.04
N GLY A 10 -57.05 -43.69 -30.90
CA GLY A 10 -56.75 -42.67 -29.94
C GLY A 10 -55.52 -43.01 -29.05
N MET A 11 -55.39 -44.30 -28.71
CA MET A 11 -54.32 -44.77 -27.83
C MET A 11 -52.92 -44.51 -28.38
N PRO A 12 -52.58 -44.78 -29.66
CA PRO A 12 -51.26 -44.43 -30.22
C PRO A 12 -51.00 -42.92 -30.25
N LEU A 13 -52.02 -42.09 -30.46
CA LEU A 13 -51.89 -40.64 -30.46
C LEU A 13 -51.52 -40.08 -29.03
N ILE A 14 -52.16 -40.64 -28.00
CA ILE A 14 -51.93 -40.30 -26.63
C ILE A 14 -50.52 -40.74 -26.22
N ILE A 15 -50.12 -41.99 -26.53
CA ILE A 15 -48.77 -42.48 -26.25
C ILE A 15 -47.71 -41.68 -27.01
N GLY A 16 -47.96 -41.35 -28.28
CA GLY A 16 -47.08 -40.53 -29.08
C GLY A 16 -46.90 -39.11 -28.50
N SER A 17 -48.02 -38.51 -28.08
CA SER A 17 -47.98 -37.20 -27.40
C SER A 17 -47.20 -37.23 -26.10
N ILE A 18 -47.38 -38.26 -25.27
CA ILE A 18 -46.65 -38.44 -24.02
C ILE A 18 -45.13 -38.63 -24.30
N LEU A 19 -44.75 -39.44 -25.28
CA LEU A 19 -43.39 -39.68 -25.66
C LEU A 19 -42.71 -38.41 -26.21
N ILE A 20 -43.41 -37.65 -27.04
CA ILE A 20 -42.91 -36.38 -27.56
C ILE A 20 -42.76 -35.38 -26.43
N THR A 21 -43.75 -35.22 -25.55
CA THR A 21 -43.69 -34.33 -24.41
C THR A 21 -42.52 -34.71 -23.46
N TYR A 22 -42.38 -35.99 -23.17
CA TYR A 22 -41.29 -36.49 -22.36
C TYR A 22 -39.90 -36.18 -22.99
N HIS A 23 -39.76 -36.43 -24.29
CA HIS A 23 -38.51 -36.14 -25.01
C HIS A 23 -38.20 -34.65 -25.07
N PHE A 24 -39.24 -33.80 -25.27
CA PHE A 24 -39.03 -32.34 -25.29
C PHE A 24 -38.79 -31.73 -23.91
N MET A 25 -39.33 -32.30 -22.85
CA MET A 25 -39.14 -31.79 -21.47
C MET A 25 -37.93 -32.36 -20.77
N SER A 26 -37.47 -33.55 -21.12
CA SER A 26 -36.30 -34.16 -20.46
C SER A 26 -34.98 -33.40 -20.73
N ARG A 27 -34.79 -32.85 -21.93
CA ARG A 27 -33.58 -32.10 -22.28
C ARG A 27 -33.44 -30.78 -21.51
N PRO A 28 -34.46 -29.90 -21.45
CA PRO A 28 -34.38 -28.68 -20.64
C PRO A 28 -34.16 -28.94 -19.15
N LEU A 29 -34.75 -29.97 -18.58
CA LEU A 29 -34.57 -30.35 -17.18
C LEU A 29 -33.13 -30.81 -16.91
N TRP A 30 -32.57 -31.62 -17.78
CA TRP A 30 -31.16 -32.04 -17.66
C TRP A 30 -30.20 -30.85 -17.78
N TYR A 31 -30.43 -29.87 -18.68
CA TYR A 31 -29.66 -28.65 -18.77
C TYR A 31 -29.73 -27.80 -17.49
N LEU A 32 -30.95 -27.76 -16.86
CA LEU A 32 -31.13 -27.02 -15.61
C LEU A 32 -30.31 -27.65 -14.48
N ASP A 33 -30.30 -28.97 -14.35
CA ASP A 33 -29.51 -29.66 -13.33
C ASP A 33 -28.02 -29.42 -13.53
N GLU A 34 -27.55 -29.42 -14.78
CA GLU A 34 -26.16 -29.16 -15.09
C GLU A 34 -25.71 -27.72 -14.73
N VAL A 35 -26.62 -26.74 -14.97
CA VAL A 35 -26.38 -25.32 -14.55
C VAL A 35 -26.43 -25.18 -13.05
N ILE A 36 -27.31 -25.88 -12.33
CA ILE A 36 -27.35 -25.85 -10.86
C ILE A 36 -26.07 -26.41 -10.30
N LEU A 37 -25.60 -27.58 -10.74
CA LEU A 37 -24.33 -28.17 -10.32
C LEU A 37 -23.12 -27.27 -10.65
N ALA A 38 -23.15 -26.61 -11.80
CA ALA A 38 -22.11 -25.65 -12.16
C ALA A 38 -22.15 -24.39 -11.27
N SER A 39 -23.34 -23.95 -10.85
CA SER A 39 -23.51 -22.79 -9.96
C SER A 39 -22.97 -23.05 -8.54
N GLU A 40 -23.06 -24.27 -8.04
CA GLU A 40 -22.45 -24.65 -6.76
C GLU A 40 -20.92 -24.51 -6.79
N LYS A 41 -20.29 -24.76 -7.94
CA LYS A 41 -18.83 -24.52 -8.12
C LYS A 41 -18.47 -23.03 -8.14
N LEU A 42 -19.40 -22.13 -8.39
CA LEU A 42 -19.19 -20.68 -8.27
C LEU A 42 -19.24 -20.21 -6.82
N ALA A 43 -20.03 -20.85 -5.96
CA ALA A 43 -20.13 -20.50 -4.54
C ALA A 43 -18.84 -20.81 -3.76
N SER A 44 -18.08 -21.81 -4.21
CA SER A 44 -16.74 -22.12 -3.69
C SER A 44 -15.75 -22.12 -4.86
N PRO A 45 -15.19 -20.97 -5.25
CA PRO A 45 -14.41 -20.84 -6.47
C PRO A 45 -13.16 -21.76 -6.44
N VAL A 46 -13.28 -22.87 -7.15
CA VAL A 46 -12.19 -23.83 -7.38
C VAL A 46 -11.40 -23.42 -8.61
N LYS A 47 -10.10 -23.74 -8.67
CA LYS A 47 -9.24 -23.41 -9.83
C LYS A 47 -9.67 -24.11 -11.13
N GLU A 48 -10.42 -25.20 -11.03
CA GLU A 48 -10.89 -25.95 -12.19
C GLU A 48 -11.94 -25.18 -13.01
N GLN A 49 -11.85 -25.30 -14.34
CA GLN A 49 -12.80 -24.68 -15.24
C GLN A 49 -14.15 -25.41 -15.19
N ILE A 50 -15.24 -24.65 -15.31
CA ILE A 50 -16.57 -25.20 -15.47
C ILE A 50 -16.68 -25.66 -16.92
N ILE A 51 -17.04 -26.95 -17.10
CA ILE A 51 -17.26 -27.56 -18.41
C ILE A 51 -18.73 -27.92 -18.49
N LEU A 52 -19.41 -27.41 -19.50
CA LEU A 52 -20.83 -27.71 -19.81
C LEU A 52 -20.93 -28.34 -21.21
N PRO A 53 -22.01 -29.04 -21.52
CA PRO A 53 -22.27 -29.59 -22.87
C PRO A 53 -22.15 -28.52 -23.95
N GLY A 54 -21.74 -28.93 -25.16
CA GLY A 54 -21.39 -28.02 -26.25
C GLY A 54 -22.49 -27.02 -26.64
N ASP A 55 -23.79 -27.40 -26.53
CA ASP A 55 -24.94 -26.53 -26.77
C ASP A 55 -25.04 -25.36 -25.78
N MET A 56 -24.31 -25.44 -24.61
CA MET A 56 -24.34 -24.47 -23.54
C MET A 56 -23.02 -23.65 -23.46
N LYS A 57 -22.21 -23.64 -24.51
CA LYS A 57 -20.91 -22.99 -24.51
C LYS A 57 -20.97 -21.51 -24.09
N ASN A 58 -22.01 -20.78 -24.50
CA ASN A 58 -22.19 -19.37 -24.11
C ASN A 58 -22.42 -19.20 -22.61
N ILE A 59 -23.16 -20.13 -21.97
CA ILE A 59 -23.36 -20.15 -20.52
C ILE A 59 -22.05 -20.52 -19.81
N GLN A 60 -21.34 -21.55 -20.32
CA GLN A 60 -20.03 -21.95 -19.82
C GLN A 60 -19.04 -20.78 -19.79
N ASP A 61 -18.91 -20.03 -20.90
CA ASP A 61 -17.98 -18.91 -21.01
C ASP A 61 -18.33 -17.80 -20.00
N ARG A 62 -19.60 -17.48 -19.85
CA ARG A 62 -20.06 -16.50 -18.85
C ARG A 62 -19.81 -16.97 -17.41
N MET A 63 -20.07 -18.23 -17.09
CA MET A 63 -19.83 -18.79 -15.77
C MET A 63 -18.33 -18.83 -15.45
N ASN A 64 -17.48 -19.19 -16.42
CA ASN A 64 -16.05 -19.14 -16.24
C ASN A 64 -15.51 -17.72 -16.03
N LEU A 65 -16.08 -16.70 -16.70
CA LEU A 65 -15.73 -15.30 -16.47
C LEU A 65 -16.09 -14.85 -15.03
N VAL A 66 -17.30 -15.21 -14.56
CA VAL A 66 -17.74 -14.91 -13.18
C VAL A 66 -16.82 -15.62 -12.18
N ARG A 67 -16.49 -16.89 -12.42
CA ARG A 67 -15.57 -17.66 -11.58
C ARG A 67 -14.18 -17.01 -11.51
N GLU A 68 -13.61 -16.63 -12.66
CA GLU A 68 -12.30 -15.98 -12.72
C GLU A 68 -12.29 -14.66 -11.94
N THR A 69 -13.36 -13.87 -12.10
CA THR A 69 -13.54 -12.62 -11.34
C THR A 69 -13.64 -12.89 -9.83
N ALA A 70 -14.41 -13.91 -9.43
CA ALA A 70 -14.55 -14.31 -8.03
C ALA A 70 -13.23 -14.79 -7.43
N LEU A 71 -12.48 -15.63 -8.16
CA LEU A 71 -11.14 -16.08 -7.76
C LEU A 71 -10.16 -14.92 -7.61
N ARG A 72 -10.16 -13.99 -8.57
CA ARG A 72 -9.32 -12.79 -8.50
C ARG A 72 -9.65 -11.95 -7.26
N ASN A 73 -10.93 -11.71 -7.01
CA ASN A 73 -11.37 -10.94 -5.84
C ASN A 73 -11.02 -11.66 -4.52
N ALA A 74 -11.19 -12.99 -4.46
CA ALA A 74 -10.81 -13.78 -3.29
C ALA A 74 -9.29 -13.73 -3.01
N ASN A 75 -8.46 -13.80 -4.06
CA ASN A 75 -7.01 -13.66 -3.93
C ASN A 75 -6.63 -12.24 -3.47
N LEU A 76 -7.21 -11.20 -4.05
CA LEU A 76 -6.97 -9.81 -3.63
C LEU A 76 -7.39 -9.58 -2.17
N ALA A 77 -8.53 -10.14 -1.74
CA ALA A 77 -8.97 -10.07 -0.35
C ALA A 77 -8.00 -10.79 0.59
N LYS A 78 -7.54 -11.98 0.21
CA LYS A 78 -6.56 -12.75 0.98
C LYS A 78 -5.21 -12.03 1.10
N GLU A 79 -4.73 -11.44 0.00
CA GLU A 79 -3.49 -10.65 0.01
C GLU A 79 -3.63 -9.39 0.88
N ALA A 80 -4.80 -8.73 0.85
CA ALA A 80 -5.07 -7.57 1.71
C ALA A 80 -5.11 -7.96 3.19
N GLU A 81 -5.74 -9.11 3.52
CA GLU A 81 -5.76 -9.63 4.88
C GLU A 81 -4.36 -10.03 5.37
N GLN A 82 -3.57 -10.67 4.51
CA GLN A 82 -2.20 -11.03 4.83
C GLN A 82 -1.35 -9.79 5.08
N ARG A 83 -1.42 -8.78 4.21
CA ARG A 83 -0.74 -7.48 4.42
C ARG A 83 -1.14 -6.84 5.74
N LYS A 84 -2.44 -6.88 6.10
CA LYS A 84 -2.92 -6.36 7.38
C LYS A 84 -2.32 -7.13 8.58
N ASN A 85 -2.23 -8.45 8.50
CA ASN A 85 -1.65 -9.27 9.55
C ASN A 85 -0.14 -9.04 9.69
N ASP A 86 0.57 -8.97 8.57
CA ASP A 86 2.00 -8.64 8.53
C ASP A 86 2.25 -7.25 9.16
N LEU A 87 1.40 -6.26 8.85
CA LEU A 87 1.40 -4.94 9.47
C LEU A 87 1.37 -5.03 11.01
N ILE A 88 0.42 -5.78 11.57
CA ILE A 88 0.25 -5.92 13.02
C ILE A 88 1.48 -6.58 13.66
N ILE A 89 2.04 -7.61 13.03
CA ILE A 89 3.19 -8.35 13.54
C ILE A 89 4.44 -7.46 13.57
N TYR A 90 4.74 -6.77 12.47
CA TYR A 90 5.88 -5.86 12.39
C TYR A 90 5.77 -4.71 13.40
N LEU A 91 4.59 -4.10 13.49
CA LEU A 91 4.35 -3.03 14.44
C LEU A 91 4.54 -3.50 15.88
N ALA A 92 3.97 -4.65 16.26
CA ALA A 92 4.12 -5.18 17.60
C ALA A 92 5.58 -5.42 17.97
N HIS A 93 6.40 -5.90 17.03
CA HIS A 93 7.83 -6.09 17.20
C HIS A 93 8.56 -4.75 17.38
N ASP A 94 8.29 -3.78 16.49
CA ASP A 94 9.00 -2.49 16.47
C ASP A 94 8.60 -1.56 17.62
N LEU A 95 7.37 -1.68 18.14
CA LEU A 95 6.94 -1.02 19.38
C LEU A 95 7.53 -1.68 20.64
N LYS A 96 7.64 -3.01 20.65
CA LYS A 96 8.16 -3.75 21.81
C LYS A 96 9.61 -3.40 22.11
N THR A 97 10.45 -3.22 21.09
CA THR A 97 11.89 -2.98 21.25
C THR A 97 12.20 -1.68 22.01
N PRO A 98 11.75 -0.48 21.60
CA PRO A 98 11.97 0.76 22.34
C PRO A 98 11.28 0.73 23.72
N LEU A 99 10.07 0.17 23.81
CA LEU A 99 9.36 0.04 25.09
C LEU A 99 10.13 -0.80 26.10
N THR A 100 10.70 -1.94 25.68
CA THR A 100 11.54 -2.77 26.55
C THR A 100 12.78 -2.03 27.03
N SER A 101 13.40 -1.21 26.15
CA SER A 101 14.56 -0.38 26.52
C SER A 101 14.19 0.69 27.54
N VAL A 102 13.08 1.41 27.34
CA VAL A 102 12.58 2.41 28.30
C VAL A 102 12.35 1.77 29.66
N ILE A 103 11.61 0.64 29.71
CA ILE A 103 11.34 -0.08 30.97
C ILE A 103 12.65 -0.54 31.61
N GLY A 104 13.60 -1.06 30.82
CA GLY A 104 14.88 -1.54 31.32
C GLY A 104 15.70 -0.44 32.01
N TYR A 105 15.91 0.70 31.34
CA TYR A 105 16.67 1.82 31.88
C TYR A 105 15.97 2.48 33.08
N LEU A 106 14.65 2.64 33.04
CA LEU A 106 13.91 3.13 34.20
C LEU A 106 13.95 2.16 35.38
N THR A 107 13.97 0.85 35.13
CA THR A 107 14.12 -0.17 36.17
C THR A 107 15.50 -0.10 36.82
N LEU A 108 16.57 0.06 36.01
CA LEU A 108 17.93 0.26 36.52
C LEU A 108 18.02 1.53 37.41
N LEU A 109 17.46 2.64 36.94
CA LEU A 109 17.39 3.90 37.70
C LEU A 109 16.64 3.77 39.03
N ARG A 110 15.59 2.94 39.07
CA ARG A 110 14.79 2.70 40.27
C ARG A 110 15.49 1.80 41.29
N ASP A 111 16.11 0.73 40.81
CA ASP A 111 16.58 -0.36 41.69
C ASP A 111 18.03 -0.14 42.16
N GLU A 112 18.88 0.56 41.41
CA GLU A 112 20.24 0.90 41.80
C GLU A 112 20.28 2.22 42.57
N ARG A 113 20.57 2.15 43.88
CA ARG A 113 20.63 3.33 44.78
C ARG A 113 21.90 4.14 44.70
N GLN A 114 22.97 3.63 44.06
CA GLN A 114 24.33 4.26 43.98
C GLN A 114 24.74 4.40 42.52
N ILE A 115 23.95 5.06 41.70
CA ILE A 115 24.30 5.40 40.32
C ILE A 115 25.02 6.77 40.33
N SER A 116 26.11 6.93 39.55
CA SER A 116 26.70 8.25 39.33
C SER A 116 25.74 9.17 38.58
N GLU A 117 25.84 10.48 38.84
CA GLU A 117 24.99 11.48 38.12
C GLU A 117 25.14 11.36 36.62
N GLU A 118 26.35 11.12 36.11
CA GLU A 118 26.63 10.92 34.67
C GLU A 118 25.87 9.72 34.09
N LEU A 119 25.83 8.61 34.83
CA LEU A 119 25.13 7.39 34.40
C LEU A 119 23.64 7.55 34.49
N GLN A 120 23.14 8.30 35.50
CA GLN A 120 21.73 8.65 35.62
C GLN A 120 21.27 9.51 34.45
N GLU A 121 22.00 10.54 34.10
CA GLU A 121 21.71 11.41 32.96
C GLU A 121 21.71 10.63 31.65
N LYS A 122 22.69 9.73 31.44
CA LYS A 122 22.76 8.85 30.29
C LYS A 122 21.53 7.93 30.19
N TYR A 123 21.09 7.29 31.27
CA TYR A 123 19.95 6.40 31.27
C TYR A 123 18.63 7.15 31.02
N LEU A 124 18.48 8.36 31.57
CA LEU A 124 17.36 9.24 31.30
C LEU A 124 17.33 9.68 29.83
N SER A 125 18.49 10.10 29.28
CA SER A 125 18.59 10.50 27.87
C SER A 125 18.21 9.36 26.91
N ILE A 126 18.75 8.15 27.15
CA ILE A 126 18.37 6.97 26.35
C ILE A 126 16.89 6.65 26.48
N SER A 127 16.33 6.74 27.70
CA SER A 127 14.89 6.48 27.92
C SER A 127 14.02 7.48 27.17
N LEU A 128 14.41 8.76 27.18
CA LEU A 128 13.70 9.81 26.47
C LEU A 128 13.75 9.58 24.94
N GLU A 129 14.96 9.35 24.40
CA GLU A 129 15.15 9.03 22.96
C GLU A 129 14.27 7.85 22.51
N LYS A 130 14.20 6.78 23.32
CA LYS A 130 13.40 5.61 22.98
C LYS A 130 11.90 5.86 23.15
N ALA A 131 11.48 6.73 24.07
CA ALA A 131 10.09 7.14 24.23
C ALA A 131 9.64 8.02 23.06
N GLU A 132 10.45 8.99 22.63
CA GLU A 132 10.20 9.82 21.45
C GLU A 132 10.08 8.95 20.19
N ARG A 133 10.98 7.97 20.05
CA ARG A 133 10.90 7.01 18.95
C ARG A 133 9.61 6.18 18.96
N LEU A 134 9.15 5.77 20.14
CA LEU A 134 7.87 5.06 20.30
C LEU A 134 6.68 5.95 19.87
N GLU A 135 6.70 7.22 20.24
CA GLU A 135 5.69 8.19 19.83
C GLU A 135 5.64 8.35 18.29
N GLU A 136 6.81 8.48 17.65
CA GLU A 136 6.89 8.52 16.17
C GLU A 136 6.24 7.28 15.53
N LEU A 137 6.59 6.07 16.00
CA LEU A 137 6.04 4.82 15.48
C LEU A 137 4.53 4.72 15.65
N VAL A 138 4.00 5.17 16.80
CA VAL A 138 2.56 5.22 17.06
C VAL A 138 1.88 6.20 16.08
N ASN A 139 2.45 7.38 15.88
CA ASN A 139 1.92 8.37 14.95
C ASN A 139 1.93 7.86 13.50
N GLU A 140 3.03 7.24 13.05
CA GLU A 140 3.11 6.59 11.73
C GLU A 140 2.03 5.50 11.55
N PHE A 141 1.78 4.70 12.59
CA PHE A 141 0.73 3.68 12.56
C PHE A 141 -0.68 4.27 12.46
N PHE A 142 -0.99 5.29 13.26
CA PHE A 142 -2.30 5.96 13.17
C PHE A 142 -2.56 6.54 11.78
N GLU A 143 -1.55 7.08 11.15
CA GLU A 143 -1.68 7.60 9.80
C GLU A 143 -2.01 6.50 8.79
N ILE A 144 -1.27 5.38 8.78
CA ILE A 144 -1.54 4.27 7.86
C ILE A 144 -2.92 3.66 8.09
N THR A 145 -3.32 3.48 9.35
CA THR A 145 -4.66 2.96 9.65
C THR A 145 -5.75 3.93 9.22
N ARG A 146 -5.52 5.24 9.35
CA ARG A 146 -6.45 6.27 8.89
C ARG A 146 -6.55 6.31 7.36
N PHE A 147 -5.45 6.13 6.63
CA PHE A 147 -5.46 6.03 5.16
C PHE A 147 -6.27 4.80 4.69
N ASN A 148 -6.08 3.65 5.34
CA ASN A 148 -6.76 2.40 4.98
C ASN A 148 -8.27 2.36 5.34
N LEU A 149 -8.72 3.17 6.30
CA LEU A 149 -10.09 3.11 6.86
C LEU A 149 -11.01 4.25 6.42
N SER A 150 -10.50 5.31 5.81
CA SER A 150 -11.31 6.52 5.56
C SER A 150 -11.28 6.92 4.09
N ASN A 151 -12.42 7.35 3.58
CA ASN A 151 -12.48 8.26 2.43
C ASN A 151 -11.88 9.60 2.86
N ILE A 152 -10.55 9.73 2.77
CA ILE A 152 -9.86 10.96 3.14
C ILE A 152 -10.28 12.06 2.18
N THR A 153 -10.94 13.06 2.70
CA THR A 153 -11.24 14.29 1.97
C THR A 153 -10.05 15.23 2.10
N LEU A 154 -9.36 15.50 0.99
CA LEU A 154 -8.26 16.47 0.97
C LEU A 154 -8.79 17.90 1.15
N GLN A 155 -8.10 18.67 1.98
CA GLN A 155 -8.38 20.09 2.20
C GLN A 155 -7.46 20.94 1.32
N TYR A 156 -7.89 21.19 0.09
CA TYR A 156 -7.08 21.94 -0.87
C TYR A 156 -6.98 23.42 -0.52
N SER A 157 -5.75 23.94 -0.46
CA SER A 157 -5.44 25.36 -0.33
C SER A 157 -4.36 25.76 -1.33
N ARG A 158 -4.30 27.07 -1.67
CA ARG A 158 -3.20 27.63 -2.48
C ARG A 158 -1.96 27.81 -1.60
N THR A 159 -0.91 27.07 -1.89
CA THR A 159 0.31 27.03 -1.09
C THR A 159 1.51 27.47 -1.90
N ASN A 160 2.36 28.29 -1.29
CA ASN A 160 3.64 28.70 -1.87
C ASN A 160 4.67 27.58 -1.61
N LEU A 161 4.93 26.76 -2.63
CA LEU A 161 5.88 25.63 -2.51
C LEU A 161 7.31 26.08 -2.23
N THR A 162 7.75 27.18 -2.82
CA THR A 162 9.10 27.71 -2.59
C THR A 162 9.34 27.98 -1.10
N ARG A 163 8.39 28.68 -0.45
CA ARG A 163 8.47 28.94 1.00
C ARG A 163 8.36 27.67 1.83
N LEU A 164 7.53 26.72 1.41
CA LEU A 164 7.40 25.44 2.10
C LEU A 164 8.72 24.67 2.08
N PHE A 165 9.43 24.65 0.94
CA PHE A 165 10.74 24.01 0.86
C PHE A 165 11.83 24.77 1.62
N GLU A 166 11.83 26.10 1.60
CA GLU A 166 12.75 26.92 2.39
C GLU A 166 12.61 26.62 3.89
N GLN A 167 11.36 26.52 4.38
CA GLN A 167 11.06 26.15 5.76
C GLN A 167 11.51 24.74 6.06
N LEU A 168 11.19 23.76 5.20
CA LEU A 168 11.58 22.37 5.35
C LEU A 168 13.11 22.22 5.48
N VAL A 169 13.87 22.82 4.57
CA VAL A 169 15.34 22.77 4.61
C VAL A 169 15.89 23.39 5.89
N PHE A 170 15.26 24.49 6.37
CA PHE A 170 15.65 25.12 7.63
C PHE A 170 15.39 24.21 8.84
N GLU A 171 14.25 23.53 8.90
CA GLU A 171 13.89 22.60 9.96
C GLU A 171 14.83 21.38 10.01
N PHE A 172 15.30 20.89 8.85
CA PHE A 172 16.24 19.77 8.76
C PHE A 172 17.71 20.14 8.98
N ARG A 173 18.04 21.45 9.11
CA ARG A 173 19.42 21.93 9.26
C ARG A 173 20.22 21.22 10.36
N PRO A 174 19.70 20.95 11.58
CA PRO A 174 20.43 20.22 12.60
C PRO A 174 20.87 18.82 12.15
N MET A 175 19.95 18.07 11.52
CA MET A 175 20.25 16.72 11.02
C MET A 175 21.23 16.72 9.84
N LEU A 176 21.15 17.73 8.98
CA LEU A 176 22.10 17.92 7.87
C LEU A 176 23.51 18.19 8.40
N LEU A 177 23.64 19.08 9.39
CA LEU A 177 24.95 19.43 10.00
C LEU A 177 25.59 18.24 10.72
N GLU A 178 24.82 17.37 11.36
CA GLU A 178 25.32 16.18 12.06
C GLU A 178 26.07 15.23 11.12
N LYS A 179 25.66 15.15 9.85
CA LYS A 179 26.27 14.31 8.81
C LYS A 179 27.16 15.06 7.82
N GLY A 180 27.41 16.35 8.02
CA GLY A 180 28.16 17.18 7.08
C GLY A 180 27.43 17.41 5.73
N LEU A 181 26.10 17.22 5.68
CA LEU A 181 25.34 17.32 4.44
C LEU A 181 25.01 18.77 4.09
N GLU A 182 25.11 19.10 2.79
CA GLU A 182 24.56 20.33 2.23
C GLU A 182 23.23 20.06 1.51
N CYS A 183 22.22 20.92 1.72
CA CYS A 183 20.96 20.82 0.99
C CYS A 183 20.78 22.04 0.09
N LYS A 184 20.64 21.82 -1.23
CA LYS A 184 20.45 22.85 -2.24
C LYS A 184 19.01 22.81 -2.77
N LEU A 185 18.34 23.97 -2.76
CA LEU A 185 17.00 24.14 -3.30
C LEU A 185 17.05 24.91 -4.63
N GLU A 186 16.62 24.28 -5.69
CA GLU A 186 16.46 24.86 -7.01
C GLU A 186 14.95 24.97 -7.34
N ALA A 187 14.36 26.11 -7.05
CA ALA A 187 12.94 26.39 -7.27
C ALA A 187 12.74 27.80 -7.80
N ALA A 188 11.78 27.98 -8.70
CA ALA A 188 11.36 29.32 -9.11
C ALA A 188 10.75 30.08 -7.92
N PRO A 189 11.03 31.38 -7.77
CA PRO A 189 10.47 32.16 -6.68
C PRO A 189 8.95 32.27 -6.78
N GLY A 190 8.25 32.04 -5.66
CA GLY A 190 6.81 32.23 -5.56
C GLY A 190 5.96 31.18 -6.27
N LEU A 191 6.47 29.98 -6.48
CA LEU A 191 5.76 28.87 -7.12
C LEU A 191 4.54 28.46 -6.28
N MET A 192 3.34 28.53 -6.87
CA MET A 192 2.07 28.25 -6.20
C MET A 192 1.47 26.93 -6.67
N LEU A 193 1.08 26.08 -5.72
CA LEU A 193 0.34 24.83 -5.99
C LEU A 193 -0.95 24.80 -5.16
N LYS A 194 -2.01 24.26 -5.74
CA LYS A 194 -3.24 23.96 -5.01
C LYS A 194 -3.19 22.53 -4.49
N CYS A 195 -2.98 22.35 -3.19
CA CYS A 195 -2.82 21.06 -2.54
C CYS A 195 -3.34 21.08 -1.09
N ASP A 196 -3.42 19.93 -0.47
CA ASP A 196 -3.54 19.80 0.99
C ASP A 196 -2.13 19.98 1.58
N VAL A 197 -1.87 21.15 2.18
CA VAL A 197 -0.53 21.54 2.61
C VAL A 197 0.04 20.60 3.67
N ASP A 198 -0.79 20.20 4.65
CA ASP A 198 -0.33 19.34 5.75
C ASP A 198 0.09 17.96 5.24
N LYS A 199 -0.67 17.44 4.28
CA LYS A 199 -0.37 16.15 3.65
C LYS A 199 0.87 16.23 2.74
N ILE A 200 0.96 17.25 1.91
CA ILE A 200 2.10 17.42 1.00
C ILE A 200 3.39 17.73 1.77
N GLN A 201 3.34 18.54 2.83
CA GLN A 201 4.50 18.73 3.70
C GLN A 201 5.02 17.38 4.24
N ARG A 202 4.14 16.51 4.70
CA ARG A 202 4.52 15.18 5.16
C ARG A 202 5.21 14.32 4.10
N VAL A 203 4.80 14.43 2.83
CA VAL A 203 5.52 13.78 1.72
C VAL A 203 6.97 14.26 1.66
N PHE A 204 7.16 15.59 1.71
CA PHE A 204 8.50 16.18 1.62
C PHE A 204 9.36 15.89 2.85
N ASP A 205 8.78 15.90 4.05
CA ASP A 205 9.44 15.47 5.30
C ASP A 205 9.96 14.04 5.18
N ASN A 206 9.12 13.11 4.71
CA ASN A 206 9.50 11.71 4.54
C ASN A 206 10.63 11.54 3.52
N LEU A 207 10.58 12.26 2.40
CA LEU A 207 11.61 12.17 1.35
C LEU A 207 12.93 12.83 1.78
N LEU A 208 12.89 14.00 2.43
CA LEU A 208 14.10 14.65 2.91
C LEU A 208 14.74 13.87 4.07
N ARG A 209 13.94 13.36 5.01
CA ARG A 209 14.42 12.45 6.06
C ARG A 209 15.10 11.22 5.47
N ASN A 210 14.51 10.63 4.44
CA ASN A 210 15.07 9.48 3.74
C ASN A 210 16.39 9.87 3.04
N ALA A 211 16.44 11.00 2.35
CA ALA A 211 17.66 11.50 1.72
C ALA A 211 18.78 11.75 2.75
N VAL A 212 18.49 12.44 3.87
CA VAL A 212 19.48 12.64 4.96
C VAL A 212 19.98 11.32 5.51
N PHE A 213 19.07 10.34 5.67
CA PHE A 213 19.41 9.06 6.28
C PHE A 213 20.32 8.21 5.40
N TYR A 214 20.03 8.12 4.11
CA TYR A 214 20.72 7.24 3.16
C TYR A 214 21.81 7.95 2.36
N SER A 215 22.08 9.24 2.58
CA SER A 215 23.19 9.94 1.97
C SER A 215 24.54 9.54 2.58
N PHE A 216 25.54 9.52 1.75
CA PHE A 216 26.93 9.52 2.20
C PHE A 216 27.26 10.80 3.00
N GLU A 217 28.11 10.69 4.01
CA GLU A 217 28.60 11.85 4.75
C GLU A 217 29.29 12.86 3.81
N ASP A 218 29.24 14.14 4.17
CA ASP A 218 29.85 15.24 3.41
C ASP A 218 29.38 15.37 1.95
N SER A 219 28.16 14.87 1.65
CA SER A 219 27.56 14.93 0.30
C SER A 219 26.49 16.01 0.17
N VAL A 220 25.92 16.15 -1.03
CA VAL A 220 24.91 17.17 -1.34
C VAL A 220 23.57 16.53 -1.66
N ILE A 221 22.51 17.01 -1.00
CA ILE A 221 21.13 16.72 -1.35
C ILE A 221 20.60 17.86 -2.22
N ASN A 222 20.10 17.55 -3.43
CA ASN A 222 19.53 18.54 -4.32
C ASN A 222 17.99 18.37 -4.36
N ILE A 223 17.26 19.46 -4.11
CA ILE A 223 15.80 19.52 -4.28
C ILE A 223 15.54 20.41 -5.48
N GLN A 224 14.95 19.85 -6.55
CA GLN A 224 14.61 20.57 -7.77
C GLN A 224 13.10 20.65 -7.92
N VAL A 225 12.56 21.85 -8.15
CA VAL A 225 11.13 22.07 -8.33
C VAL A 225 10.92 22.78 -9.66
N LEU A 226 10.30 22.09 -10.60
CA LEU A 226 9.99 22.56 -11.93
C LEU A 226 8.47 22.55 -12.14
N GLN A 227 7.92 23.61 -12.69
CA GLN A 227 6.50 23.69 -13.03
C GLN A 227 6.35 23.94 -14.53
N ASP A 228 5.48 23.17 -15.15
CA ASP A 228 4.95 23.46 -16.48
C ASP A 228 3.45 23.83 -16.39
N GLU A 229 2.77 23.91 -17.55
CA GLU A 229 1.35 24.26 -17.62
C GLU A 229 0.42 23.21 -17.00
N LYS A 230 0.86 21.97 -16.86
CA LYS A 230 0.01 20.83 -16.46
C LYS A 230 0.40 20.21 -15.13
N GLU A 231 1.69 20.21 -14.81
CA GLU A 231 2.22 19.52 -13.64
C GLU A 231 3.36 20.28 -12.97
N VAL A 232 3.52 20.02 -11.68
CA VAL A 232 4.72 20.38 -10.91
C VAL A 232 5.53 19.11 -10.70
N SER A 233 6.78 19.12 -11.16
CA SER A 233 7.76 18.05 -10.94
C SER A 233 8.70 18.42 -9.81
N ILE A 234 8.82 17.57 -8.81
CA ILE A 234 9.66 17.77 -7.62
C ILE A 234 10.61 16.59 -7.51
N LYS A 235 11.90 16.87 -7.53
CA LYS A 235 12.93 15.86 -7.44
C LYS A 235 13.74 16.03 -6.16
N PHE A 236 13.94 14.94 -5.43
CA PHE A 236 14.91 14.81 -4.36
C PHE A 236 16.04 13.92 -4.86
N ILE A 237 17.24 14.45 -4.90
CA ILE A 237 18.41 13.78 -5.46
C ILE A 237 19.50 13.76 -4.38
N ASN A 238 19.99 12.59 -4.05
CA ASN A 238 21.06 12.42 -3.07
C ASN A 238 22.07 11.35 -3.50
N GLN A 239 23.27 11.42 -2.95
CA GLN A 239 24.34 10.43 -3.15
C GLN A 239 24.27 9.39 -2.03
N GLY A 240 24.18 8.11 -2.41
CA GLY A 240 24.09 7.00 -1.46
C GLY A 240 24.22 5.66 -2.16
N ASP A 241 24.17 4.56 -1.39
CA ASP A 241 24.29 3.22 -1.94
C ASP A 241 23.24 2.96 -3.05
N THR A 242 23.71 2.47 -4.19
CA THR A 242 22.83 2.17 -5.31
C THR A 242 21.79 1.10 -4.95
N ILE A 243 20.52 1.41 -5.16
CA ILE A 243 19.41 0.49 -4.94
C ILE A 243 19.28 -0.45 -6.13
N PRO A 244 19.34 -1.79 -5.94
CA PRO A 244 19.16 -2.74 -7.03
C PRO A 244 17.80 -2.56 -7.74
N PRO A 245 17.76 -2.67 -9.09
CA PRO A 245 16.53 -2.44 -9.88
C PRO A 245 15.33 -3.27 -9.42
N GLU A 246 15.55 -4.51 -9.00
CA GLU A 246 14.52 -5.41 -8.51
C GLU A 246 13.92 -4.97 -7.16
N LYS A 247 14.62 -4.10 -6.40
CA LYS A 247 14.17 -3.56 -5.13
C LYS A 247 13.49 -2.20 -5.26
N LEU A 248 13.77 -1.43 -6.34
CA LEU A 248 13.23 -0.08 -6.54
C LEU A 248 11.71 -0.03 -6.55
N GLY A 249 11.04 -1.04 -7.12
CA GLY A 249 9.57 -1.11 -7.11
C GLY A 249 8.99 -1.36 -5.72
N ARG A 250 9.79 -1.97 -4.83
CA ARG A 250 9.36 -2.41 -3.51
C ARG A 250 9.59 -1.39 -2.40
N ILE A 251 10.44 -0.38 -2.60
CA ILE A 251 10.74 0.62 -1.55
C ILE A 251 9.51 1.44 -1.11
N PHE A 252 8.44 1.43 -1.92
CA PHE A 252 7.14 2.03 -1.59
C PHE A 252 6.15 1.06 -0.94
N GLU A 253 6.54 -0.23 -0.77
CA GLU A 253 5.74 -1.18 -0.01
C GLU A 253 5.84 -0.86 1.49
N GLN A 254 4.75 -1.04 2.23
CA GLN A 254 4.73 -0.83 3.68
C GLN A 254 5.71 -1.80 4.35
N PHE A 255 6.51 -1.30 5.32
CA PHE A 255 7.53 -2.04 6.09
C PHE A 255 8.70 -2.60 5.27
N TYR A 256 8.77 -2.30 3.99
CA TYR A 256 9.91 -2.73 3.19
C TYR A 256 11.16 -1.92 3.56
N ARG A 257 12.25 -2.61 3.82
CA ARG A 257 13.58 -2.05 4.11
C ARG A 257 14.62 -2.77 3.27
N LEU A 258 15.58 -2.02 2.74
CA LEU A 258 16.69 -2.57 1.94
C LEU A 258 17.61 -3.46 2.78
N ASP A 259 17.88 -3.05 4.02
CA ASP A 259 18.74 -3.76 4.97
C ASP A 259 17.96 -4.17 6.22
N THR A 260 17.87 -5.47 6.45
CA THR A 260 17.32 -6.05 7.69
C THR A 260 18.36 -6.13 8.83
N SER A 261 19.64 -5.88 8.53
CA SER A 261 20.78 -6.16 9.43
C SER A 261 21.31 -4.95 10.19
N ARG A 262 20.98 -3.71 9.81
CA ARG A 262 21.39 -2.54 10.58
C ARG A 262 20.37 -2.29 11.68
N GLY A 263 20.84 -2.53 12.92
CA GLY A 263 20.04 -2.44 14.13
C GLY A 263 19.27 -1.12 14.26
N SER A 264 18.31 -1.11 15.15
CA SER A 264 17.26 -0.12 15.45
C SER A 264 17.71 1.34 15.69
N GLN A 265 18.96 1.70 15.47
CA GLN A 265 19.47 3.05 15.76
C GLN A 265 19.24 4.07 14.67
N SER A 266 18.83 3.66 13.44
CA SER A 266 19.00 4.57 12.31
C SER A 266 17.99 4.44 11.16
N GLY A 267 16.84 3.81 11.30
CA GLY A 267 15.88 3.73 10.20
C GLY A 267 14.44 3.76 10.67
N GLY A 268 13.57 4.48 9.95
CA GLY A 268 12.14 4.48 10.15
C GLY A 268 11.53 3.09 10.05
N ALA A 269 10.25 2.93 10.43
CA ALA A 269 9.49 1.69 10.36
C ALA A 269 9.27 1.15 8.92
N GLY A 270 9.85 1.79 7.90
CA GLY A 270 9.60 1.45 6.50
C GLY A 270 8.22 1.91 6.01
N LEU A 271 7.65 2.90 6.67
CA LEU A 271 6.31 3.42 6.38
C LEU A 271 6.35 4.76 5.63
N GLY A 272 7.41 5.55 5.77
CA GLY A 272 7.48 6.92 5.25
C GLY A 272 7.30 7.00 3.73
N LEU A 273 7.95 6.14 2.94
CA LEU A 273 7.79 6.13 1.48
C LEU A 273 6.42 5.61 1.04
N ALA A 274 5.85 4.65 1.77
CA ALA A 274 4.50 4.15 1.51
C ALA A 274 3.45 5.25 1.76
N ILE A 275 3.56 5.99 2.87
CA ILE A 275 2.72 7.16 3.18
C ILE A 275 2.88 8.24 2.12
N ALA A 276 4.12 8.55 1.71
CA ALA A 276 4.39 9.54 0.68
C ALA A 276 3.71 9.18 -0.63
N LYS A 277 3.81 7.92 -1.07
CA LYS A 277 3.14 7.43 -2.28
C LYS A 277 1.62 7.59 -2.20
N GLU A 278 1.02 7.19 -1.11
CA GLU A 278 -0.44 7.24 -0.92
C GLU A 278 -0.97 8.68 -0.93
N ILE A 279 -0.27 9.60 -0.26
CA ILE A 279 -0.62 11.03 -0.29
C ILE A 279 -0.50 11.61 -1.70
N VAL A 280 0.56 11.29 -2.44
CA VAL A 280 0.76 11.75 -3.81
C VAL A 280 -0.33 11.21 -4.73
N GLU A 281 -0.69 9.94 -4.62
CA GLU A 281 -1.78 9.31 -5.38
C GLU A 281 -3.15 9.92 -5.06
N LEU A 282 -3.43 10.25 -3.78
CA LEU A 282 -4.63 11.00 -3.39
C LEU A 282 -4.73 12.38 -4.04
N HIS A 283 -3.59 13.03 -4.31
CA HIS A 283 -3.51 14.30 -5.07
C HIS A 283 -3.55 14.09 -6.60
N ASN A 284 -3.86 12.87 -7.08
CA ASN A 284 -3.81 12.48 -8.50
C ASN A 284 -2.41 12.65 -9.11
N GLY A 285 -1.37 12.58 -8.30
CA GLY A 285 0.03 12.64 -8.71
C GLY A 285 0.65 11.25 -8.87
N THR A 286 1.93 11.24 -9.17
CA THR A 286 2.77 10.03 -9.23
C THR A 286 4.08 10.26 -8.52
N ILE A 287 4.60 9.22 -7.88
CA ILE A 287 5.94 9.19 -7.29
C ILE A 287 6.72 8.01 -7.85
N THR A 288 7.96 8.25 -8.25
CA THR A 288 8.86 7.24 -8.77
C THR A 288 10.23 7.38 -8.14
N ALA A 289 11.02 6.31 -8.17
CA ALA A 289 12.40 6.32 -7.74
C ALA A 289 13.29 5.71 -8.81
N THR A 290 14.47 6.28 -8.98
CA THR A 290 15.56 5.73 -9.77
C THR A 290 16.84 5.73 -8.96
N SER A 291 17.72 4.76 -9.22
CA SER A 291 19.01 4.69 -8.57
C SER A 291 20.04 4.08 -9.51
N ALA A 292 21.12 4.81 -9.74
CA ALA A 292 22.27 4.38 -10.54
C ALA A 292 23.51 5.18 -10.11
N ASP A 293 24.68 4.58 -10.24
CA ASP A 293 25.97 5.25 -10.03
C ASP A 293 26.06 6.03 -8.69
N GLU A 294 25.59 5.40 -7.59
CA GLU A 294 25.56 5.99 -6.24
C GLU A 294 24.67 7.24 -6.12
N VAL A 295 23.77 7.46 -7.08
CA VAL A 295 22.76 8.51 -7.05
C VAL A 295 21.39 7.90 -6.87
N ILE A 296 20.62 8.44 -5.95
CA ILE A 296 19.21 8.09 -5.69
C ILE A 296 18.36 9.32 -6.04
N GLU A 297 17.37 9.16 -6.92
CA GLU A 297 16.43 10.21 -7.27
C GLU A 297 15.01 9.76 -6.98
N PHE A 298 14.28 10.54 -6.18
CA PHE A 298 12.82 10.44 -6.05
C PHE A 298 12.19 11.56 -6.86
N ASN A 299 11.25 11.23 -7.73
CA ASN A 299 10.55 12.18 -8.57
C ASN A 299 9.05 12.12 -8.29
N ILE A 300 8.48 13.26 -7.86
CA ILE A 300 7.05 13.46 -7.62
C ILE A 300 6.52 14.34 -8.75
N LYS A 301 5.34 13.98 -9.26
CA LYS A 301 4.58 14.80 -10.22
C LYS A 301 3.20 15.05 -9.65
N LEU A 302 2.82 16.31 -9.55
CA LEU A 302 1.52 16.75 -9.05
C LEU A 302 0.82 17.60 -10.11
N PRO A 303 -0.48 17.37 -10.39
CA PRO A 303 -1.21 18.18 -11.35
C PRO A 303 -1.39 19.62 -10.87
N VAL A 304 -1.29 20.59 -11.78
CA VAL A 304 -1.70 21.98 -11.53
C VAL A 304 -3.22 22.05 -11.66
N LEU A 305 -3.93 22.25 -10.52
CA LEU A 305 -5.39 22.27 -10.41
C LEU A 305 -5.94 23.70 -10.47
#